data_31cb2b9763c47f157949a2ad1b838c2c
#
_entry.id   31cb2b9763c47f157949a2ad1b838c2c
#
_cell.length_a   1.000
_cell.length_b   1.000
_cell.length_c   1.000
_cell.angle_alpha   90.00
_cell.angle_beta   90.00
_cell.angle_gamma   90.00
#
_symmetry.space_group_name_H-M   'P 1'
#
loop_
_entity.id
_entity.type
_entity.pdbx_description
1 polymer ?
#
loop_
_entity_poly.entity_id
_entity_poly.type
_entity_poly.pdbx_seq_one_letter_code
_entity_poly.pdbx_strand_id
1 'polypeptide(L)'
;MQNALSKLDQREHVIATINKRIDQYHQAKLPVIFIQHTEPEMEVASKNWQLFDRLHALGTDTFYNKTRPDSFYQTGLESFLKMNHLDSIEICGAQVEFCVDTTIRVAYHLGFTINLLIDGITTMDSNLLTAQQIKQHHAQIWKHRFTEFVTTTSPINC
;
A
#
# COMPACT_ATOMS: atom_id res chain seq x y z
N MET A 1 -6.54 -1.07 1.22
CA MET A 1 -7.19 -0.97 2.56
C MET A 1 -8.58 -1.58 2.48
N GLN A 2 -8.88 -2.54 3.36
CA GLN A 2 -10.09 -3.39 3.33
C GLN A 2 -10.96 -3.15 4.56
N ASN A 3 -12.25 -3.47 4.47
CA ASN A 3 -13.24 -3.20 5.53
C ASN A 3 -12.91 -3.87 6.88
N ALA A 4 -12.20 -5.01 6.88
CA ALA A 4 -11.69 -5.63 8.11
C ALA A 4 -10.82 -4.70 8.96
N LEU A 5 -10.15 -3.73 8.35
CA LEU A 5 -9.25 -2.78 9.01
C LEU A 5 -9.98 -1.53 9.51
N SER A 6 -11.15 -1.68 10.12
CA SER A 6 -12.00 -0.56 10.54
C SER A 6 -11.41 0.34 11.64
N LYS A 7 -10.43 -0.16 12.41
CA LYS A 7 -9.82 0.53 13.57
C LYS A 7 -8.48 1.21 13.27
N LEU A 8 -8.14 1.40 11.99
CA LEU A 8 -6.90 2.10 11.60
C LEU A 8 -6.86 3.53 12.16
N ASP A 9 -5.68 3.92 12.64
CA ASP A 9 -5.44 5.29 13.11
C ASP A 9 -5.59 6.28 11.95
N GLN A 10 -6.23 7.42 12.22
CA GLN A 10 -6.50 8.49 11.24
C GLN A 10 -7.04 7.99 9.89
N ARG A 11 -7.82 6.92 9.90
CA ARG A 11 -8.30 6.22 8.69
C ARG A 11 -8.84 7.15 7.62
N GLU A 12 -9.71 8.10 7.99
CA GLU A 12 -10.36 9.00 7.04
C GLU A 12 -9.37 9.96 6.37
N HIS A 13 -8.41 10.46 7.13
CA HIS A 13 -7.34 11.31 6.61
C HIS A 13 -6.45 10.54 5.63
N VAL A 14 -6.07 9.33 6.00
CA VAL A 14 -5.23 8.46 5.16
C VAL A 14 -5.96 8.09 3.87
N ILE A 15 -7.26 7.75 3.92
CA ILE A 15 -8.06 7.49 2.71
C ILE A 15 -8.08 8.73 1.80
N ALA A 16 -8.30 9.92 2.35
CA ALA A 16 -8.32 11.16 1.57
C ALA A 16 -6.96 11.42 0.89
N THR A 17 -5.85 11.17 1.60
CA THR A 17 -4.50 11.30 1.06
C THR A 17 -4.24 10.28 -0.07
N ILE A 18 -4.62 9.03 0.13
CA ILE A 18 -4.50 7.97 -0.88
C ILE A 18 -5.35 8.31 -2.11
N ASN A 19 -6.59 8.73 -1.93
CA ASN A 19 -7.47 9.10 -3.05
C ASN A 19 -6.90 10.22 -3.89
N LYS A 20 -6.38 11.28 -3.24
CA LYS A 20 -5.71 12.37 -3.96
C LYS A 20 -4.55 11.83 -4.81
N ARG A 21 -3.81 10.86 -4.31
CA ARG A 21 -2.69 10.27 -5.05
C ARG A 21 -3.17 9.36 -6.17
N ILE A 22 -4.18 8.53 -5.93
CA ILE A 22 -4.84 7.70 -6.96
C ILE A 22 -5.33 8.58 -8.13
N ASP A 23 -6.02 9.69 -7.83
CA ASP A 23 -6.52 10.61 -8.86
C ASP A 23 -5.39 11.17 -9.72
N GLN A 24 -4.24 11.47 -9.11
CA GLN A 24 -3.05 11.94 -9.83
C GLN A 24 -2.49 10.86 -10.78
N TYR A 25 -2.43 9.60 -10.33
CA TYR A 25 -2.00 8.47 -11.17
C TYR A 25 -2.96 8.24 -12.33
N HIS A 26 -4.28 8.28 -12.07
CA HIS A 26 -5.29 8.16 -13.12
C HIS A 26 -5.20 9.29 -14.15
N GLN A 27 -5.01 10.55 -13.70
CA GLN A 27 -4.82 11.71 -14.59
C GLN A 27 -3.56 11.58 -15.45
N ALA A 28 -2.50 11.01 -14.88
CA ALA A 28 -1.25 10.73 -15.58
C ALA A 28 -1.33 9.46 -16.48
N LYS A 29 -2.45 8.73 -16.45
CA LYS A 29 -2.64 7.43 -17.15
C LYS A 29 -1.63 6.37 -16.74
N LEU A 30 -1.24 6.39 -15.47
CA LEU A 30 -0.34 5.44 -14.88
C LEU A 30 -1.11 4.34 -14.13
N PRO A 31 -0.59 3.12 -14.06
CA PRO A 31 -1.30 2.02 -13.42
C PRO A 31 -1.48 2.25 -11.92
N VAL A 32 -2.69 1.95 -11.44
CA VAL A 32 -3.01 1.81 -10.02
C VAL A 32 -3.30 0.34 -9.74
N ILE A 33 -2.65 -0.19 -8.70
CA ILE A 33 -2.73 -1.62 -8.36
C ILE A 33 -3.23 -1.76 -6.93
N PHE A 34 -4.35 -2.44 -6.75
CA PHE A 34 -4.92 -2.77 -5.46
C PHE A 34 -4.53 -4.19 -5.06
N ILE A 35 -3.86 -4.32 -3.93
CA ILE A 35 -3.51 -5.62 -3.36
C ILE A 35 -4.39 -5.88 -2.14
N GLN A 36 -5.22 -6.92 -2.22
CA GLN A 36 -6.16 -7.30 -1.16
C GLN A 36 -5.68 -8.58 -0.47
N HIS A 37 -5.66 -8.55 0.87
CA HIS A 37 -5.34 -9.73 1.66
C HIS A 37 -6.56 -10.64 1.75
N THR A 38 -6.34 -11.94 1.70
CA THR A 38 -7.38 -12.95 1.92
C THR A 38 -6.91 -13.96 2.97
N GLU A 39 -7.80 -14.27 3.90
CA GLU A 39 -7.64 -15.24 4.98
C GLU A 39 -9.03 -15.75 5.39
N PRO A 40 -9.16 -16.74 6.28
CA PRO A 40 -10.48 -17.32 6.61
C PRO A 40 -11.54 -16.31 7.05
N GLU A 41 -11.13 -15.23 7.76
CA GLU A 41 -12.03 -14.16 8.21
C GLU A 41 -12.24 -13.05 7.16
N MET A 42 -11.52 -13.13 6.04
CA MET A 42 -11.57 -12.20 4.91
C MET A 42 -11.58 -12.96 3.58
N GLU A 43 -12.53 -13.87 3.41
CA GLU A 43 -12.72 -14.60 2.16
C GLU A 43 -13.06 -13.64 1.01
N VAL A 44 -12.58 -13.98 -0.19
CA VAL A 44 -12.86 -13.21 -1.42
C VAL A 44 -14.36 -12.95 -1.56
N ALA A 45 -14.72 -11.72 -1.92
CA ALA A 45 -16.08 -11.21 -2.04
C ALA A 45 -16.84 -11.00 -0.71
N SER A 46 -16.29 -11.39 0.44
CA SER A 46 -16.90 -11.04 1.74
C SER A 46 -16.85 -9.53 2.00
N LYS A 47 -17.73 -9.04 2.88
CA LYS A 47 -17.73 -7.62 3.29
C LYS A 47 -16.38 -7.19 3.88
N ASN A 48 -15.75 -8.04 4.67
CA ASN A 48 -14.45 -7.76 5.29
C ASN A 48 -13.33 -7.65 4.25
N TRP A 49 -13.39 -8.46 3.20
CA TRP A 49 -12.40 -8.46 2.11
C TRP A 49 -12.53 -7.24 1.20
N GLN A 50 -13.73 -6.71 1.01
CA GLN A 50 -13.94 -5.57 0.11
C GLN A 50 -13.09 -4.37 0.53
N LEU A 51 -12.65 -3.59 -0.46
CA LEU A 51 -12.01 -2.29 -0.21
C LEU A 51 -12.99 -1.36 0.52
N PHE A 52 -12.45 -0.39 1.24
CA PHE A 52 -13.29 0.70 1.74
C PHE A 52 -14.00 1.37 0.56
N ASP A 53 -15.33 1.53 0.68
CA ASP A 53 -16.19 2.10 -0.38
C ASP A 53 -15.78 3.51 -0.84
N ARG A 54 -15.01 4.21 -0.01
CA ARG A 54 -14.55 5.58 -0.27
C ARG A 54 -13.22 5.64 -1.02
N LEU A 55 -12.57 4.51 -1.32
CA LEU A 55 -11.38 4.50 -2.17
C LEU A 55 -11.77 4.72 -3.63
N HIS A 56 -11.03 5.58 -4.32
CA HIS A 56 -11.27 5.94 -5.74
C HIS A 56 -10.75 4.85 -6.69
N ALA A 57 -11.09 3.58 -6.39
CA ALA A 57 -10.78 2.47 -7.26
C ALA A 57 -11.68 2.48 -8.51
N LEU A 58 -11.11 2.28 -9.67
CA LEU A 58 -11.81 2.16 -10.95
C LEU A 58 -11.84 0.70 -11.40
N GLY A 59 -12.86 0.32 -12.16
CA GLY A 59 -12.93 -1.03 -12.74
C GLY A 59 -11.82 -1.33 -13.75
N THR A 60 -11.09 -0.32 -14.18
CA THR A 60 -9.91 -0.43 -15.06
C THR A 60 -8.60 -0.62 -14.31
N ASP A 61 -8.61 -0.48 -12.99
CA ASP A 61 -7.42 -0.72 -12.16
C ASP A 61 -7.08 -2.21 -12.08
N THR A 62 -5.86 -2.50 -11.67
CA THR A 62 -5.40 -3.89 -11.50
C THR A 62 -5.63 -4.34 -10.06
N PHE A 63 -6.15 -5.56 -9.89
CA PHE A 63 -6.44 -6.13 -8.58
C PHE A 63 -5.77 -7.48 -8.40
N TYR A 64 -5.06 -7.64 -7.29
CA TYR A 64 -4.47 -8.92 -6.88
C TYR A 64 -4.91 -9.32 -5.49
N ASN A 65 -5.12 -10.61 -5.28
CA ASN A 65 -5.31 -11.20 -3.95
C ASN A 65 -4.00 -11.79 -3.45
N LYS A 66 -3.73 -11.63 -2.17
CA LYS A 66 -2.57 -12.23 -1.50
C LYS A 66 -2.97 -12.96 -0.23
N THR A 67 -2.20 -13.97 0.13
CA THR A 67 -2.39 -14.79 1.34
C THR A 67 -1.28 -14.61 2.36
N ARG A 68 -0.31 -13.72 2.08
CA ARG A 68 0.84 -13.39 2.94
C ARG A 68 0.96 -11.88 3.08
N PRO A 69 1.68 -11.37 4.07
CA PRO A 69 1.99 -9.92 4.17
C PRO A 69 2.69 -9.39 2.92
N ASP A 70 3.56 -10.18 2.32
CA ASP A 70 4.24 -9.87 1.06
C ASP A 70 3.26 -9.74 -0.10
N SER A 71 3.32 -8.61 -0.82
CA SER A 71 2.46 -8.35 -1.99
C SER A 71 2.96 -9.03 -3.27
N PHE A 72 4.17 -9.55 -3.29
CA PHE A 72 4.75 -10.24 -4.45
C PHE A 72 4.54 -11.76 -4.40
N TYR A 73 4.32 -12.32 -3.19
CA TYR A 73 4.19 -13.76 -3.02
C TYR A 73 2.95 -14.31 -3.73
N GLN A 74 3.17 -15.04 -4.83
CA GLN A 74 2.14 -15.73 -5.62
C GLN A 74 0.98 -14.82 -6.11
N THR A 75 1.26 -13.53 -6.39
CA THR A 75 0.25 -12.58 -6.84
C THR A 75 0.33 -12.24 -8.34
N GLY A 76 1.45 -12.46 -8.97
CA GLY A 76 1.70 -11.99 -10.34
C GLY A 76 2.14 -10.51 -10.42
N LEU A 77 2.25 -9.79 -9.29
CA LEU A 77 2.65 -8.37 -9.25
C LEU A 77 4.01 -8.15 -9.91
N GLU A 78 5.02 -8.96 -9.58
CA GLU A 78 6.36 -8.84 -10.16
C GLU A 78 6.34 -8.99 -11.68
N SER A 79 5.61 -9.98 -12.18
CA SER A 79 5.46 -10.21 -13.62
C SER A 79 4.78 -9.03 -14.31
N PHE A 80 3.74 -8.47 -13.70
CA PHE A 80 3.06 -7.28 -14.22
C PHE A 80 4.01 -6.09 -14.31
N LEU A 81 4.75 -5.80 -13.25
CA LEU A 81 5.69 -4.67 -13.22
C LEU A 81 6.78 -4.83 -14.28
N LYS A 82 7.39 -6.00 -14.39
CA LYS A 82 8.44 -6.29 -15.37
C LYS A 82 7.93 -6.22 -16.83
N MET A 83 6.76 -6.80 -17.12
CA MET A 83 6.17 -6.76 -18.45
C MET A 83 5.80 -5.35 -18.90
N ASN A 84 5.49 -4.46 -17.98
CA ASN A 84 5.18 -3.06 -18.25
C ASN A 84 6.39 -2.12 -18.10
N HIS A 85 7.60 -2.67 -17.91
CA HIS A 85 8.85 -1.92 -17.74
C HIS A 85 8.79 -0.89 -16.59
N LEU A 86 8.13 -1.26 -15.50
CA LEU A 86 7.96 -0.42 -14.31
C LEU A 86 9.02 -0.81 -13.28
N ASP A 87 10.09 -0.04 -13.19
CA ASP A 87 11.20 -0.26 -12.27
C ASP A 87 11.06 0.53 -10.95
N SER A 88 10.07 1.42 -10.89
CA SER A 88 9.74 2.24 -9.73
C SER A 88 8.30 2.00 -9.30
N ILE A 89 8.08 1.90 -7.99
CA ILE A 89 6.75 1.74 -7.41
C ILE A 89 6.52 2.74 -6.29
N GLU A 90 5.28 3.21 -6.15
CA GLU A 90 4.86 3.98 -4.99
C GLU A 90 3.94 3.13 -4.12
N ILE A 91 4.26 3.05 -2.82
CA ILE A 91 3.53 2.22 -1.86
C ILE A 91 2.73 3.10 -0.91
N CYS A 92 1.49 2.70 -0.64
CA CYS A 92 0.62 3.26 0.39
C CYS A 92 -0.31 2.20 0.96
N GLY A 93 -0.97 2.48 2.07
CA GLY A 93 -1.98 1.60 2.66
C GLY A 93 -1.69 1.14 4.09
N ALA A 94 -2.07 -0.08 4.42
CA ALA A 94 -1.99 -0.64 5.77
C ALA A 94 -1.77 -2.16 5.75
N GLN A 95 -1.24 -2.72 6.82
CA GLN A 95 -0.72 -2.13 8.05
C GLN A 95 0.80 -1.96 7.94
N VAL A 96 1.31 -0.92 8.61
CA VAL A 96 2.73 -0.51 8.55
C VAL A 96 3.68 -1.65 8.85
N GLU A 97 3.52 -2.31 10.00
CA GLU A 97 4.43 -3.36 10.51
C GLU A 97 4.25 -4.72 9.84
N PHE A 98 3.21 -4.89 9.01
CA PHE A 98 2.92 -6.13 8.31
C PHE A 98 3.06 -5.99 6.80
N CYS A 99 1.96 -5.65 6.12
CA CYS A 99 1.93 -5.66 4.66
C CYS A 99 2.85 -4.61 4.04
N VAL A 100 2.94 -3.42 4.64
CA VAL A 100 3.77 -2.33 4.12
C VAL A 100 5.24 -2.66 4.29
N ASP A 101 5.70 -2.97 5.52
CA ASP A 101 7.11 -3.28 5.80
C ASP A 101 7.59 -4.49 4.99
N THR A 102 6.81 -5.58 4.99
CA THR A 102 7.19 -6.79 4.26
C THR A 102 7.32 -6.51 2.76
N THR A 103 6.34 -5.80 2.17
CA THR A 103 6.35 -5.49 0.74
C THR A 103 7.52 -4.58 0.37
N ILE A 104 7.83 -3.57 1.19
CA ILE A 104 8.99 -2.69 0.99
C ILE A 104 10.29 -3.51 0.93
N ARG A 105 10.51 -4.42 1.88
CA ARG A 105 11.73 -5.23 1.93
C ARG A 105 11.85 -6.18 0.75
N VAL A 106 10.75 -6.80 0.35
CA VAL A 106 10.73 -7.70 -0.82
C VAL A 106 10.93 -6.91 -2.11
N ALA A 107 10.25 -5.79 -2.30
CA ALA A 107 10.45 -4.92 -3.46
C ALA A 107 11.91 -4.45 -3.58
N TYR A 108 12.52 -4.05 -2.46
CA TYR A 108 13.93 -3.68 -2.40
C TYR A 108 14.85 -4.84 -2.81
N HIS A 109 14.59 -6.05 -2.28
CA HIS A 109 15.33 -7.26 -2.66
C HIS A 109 15.21 -7.58 -4.16
N LEU A 110 14.05 -7.37 -4.75
CA LEU A 110 13.77 -7.58 -6.17
C LEU A 110 14.35 -6.48 -7.08
N GLY A 111 14.94 -5.42 -6.51
CA GLY A 111 15.62 -4.35 -7.24
C GLY A 111 14.74 -3.18 -7.66
N PHE A 112 13.51 -3.08 -7.17
CA PHE A 112 12.64 -1.94 -7.46
C PHE A 112 13.06 -0.68 -6.72
N THR A 113 12.95 0.47 -7.37
CA THR A 113 12.98 1.78 -6.70
C THR A 113 11.65 1.98 -5.99
N ILE A 114 11.71 2.37 -4.70
CA ILE A 114 10.51 2.44 -3.86
C ILE A 114 10.30 3.87 -3.37
N ASN A 115 9.15 4.43 -3.71
CA ASN A 115 8.62 5.66 -3.13
C ASN A 115 7.53 5.30 -2.12
N LEU A 116 7.56 5.90 -0.94
CA LEU A 116 6.56 5.67 0.09
C LEU A 116 5.73 6.93 0.29
N LEU A 117 4.43 6.87 0.03
CA LEU A 117 3.51 7.96 0.36
C LEU A 117 3.35 8.01 1.88
N ILE A 118 4.21 8.78 2.55
CA ILE A 118 4.36 8.73 4.01
C ILE A 118 3.10 9.10 4.80
N ASP A 119 2.26 9.99 4.26
CA ASP A 119 0.97 10.35 4.84
C ASP A 119 -0.17 9.44 4.38
N GLY A 120 0.12 8.52 3.45
CA GLY A 120 -0.79 7.51 2.93
C GLY A 120 -0.62 6.13 3.58
N ILE A 121 0.15 5.99 4.67
CA ILE A 121 0.29 4.75 5.41
C ILE A 121 -0.28 4.86 6.82
N THR A 122 -0.81 3.75 7.34
CA THR A 122 -1.35 3.70 8.69
C THR A 122 -1.33 2.28 9.26
N THR A 123 -1.61 2.17 10.55
CA THR A 123 -1.79 0.92 11.30
C THR A 123 -2.74 1.13 12.48
N MET A 124 -2.82 0.19 13.38
CA MET A 124 -3.58 0.23 14.63
C MET A 124 -2.64 0.26 15.84
N ASP A 125 -3.14 0.71 16.97
CA ASP A 125 -2.43 0.53 18.24
C ASP A 125 -2.21 -0.96 18.52
N SER A 126 -1.05 -1.28 19.05
CA SER A 126 -0.72 -2.60 19.59
C SER A 126 -0.75 -2.58 21.12
N ASN A 127 -0.54 -3.74 21.75
CA ASN A 127 -0.42 -3.82 23.22
C ASN A 127 0.82 -3.10 23.78
N LEU A 128 1.80 -2.77 22.92
CA LEU A 128 3.09 -2.19 23.33
C LEU A 128 3.28 -0.76 22.81
N LEU A 129 2.77 -0.45 21.63
CA LEU A 129 3.04 0.80 20.92
C LEU A 129 1.77 1.37 20.32
N THR A 130 1.65 2.69 20.30
CA THR A 130 0.61 3.36 19.53
C THR A 130 0.89 3.25 18.02
N ALA A 131 -0.15 3.38 17.22
CA ALA A 131 -0.02 3.41 15.75
C ALA A 131 0.99 4.44 15.27
N GLN A 132 1.01 5.62 15.91
CA GLN A 132 1.97 6.68 15.59
C GLN A 132 3.41 6.28 15.91
N GLN A 133 3.66 5.62 17.04
CA GLN A 133 4.99 5.12 17.40
C GLN A 133 5.46 4.03 16.43
N ILE A 134 4.57 3.11 16.04
CA ILE A 134 4.87 2.08 15.05
C ILE A 134 5.25 2.73 13.71
N LYS A 135 4.45 3.68 13.24
CA LYS A 135 4.71 4.43 12.00
C LYS A 135 6.05 5.16 12.05
N GLN A 136 6.34 5.88 13.13
CA GLN A 136 7.59 6.61 13.31
C GLN A 136 8.80 5.68 13.35
N HIS A 137 8.71 4.56 14.07
CA HIS A 137 9.78 3.56 14.16
C HIS A 137 10.13 2.99 12.78
N HIS A 138 9.13 2.54 12.02
CA HIS A 138 9.35 1.98 10.70
C HIS A 138 9.85 3.04 9.71
N ALA A 139 9.33 4.27 9.77
CA ALA A 139 9.81 5.37 8.94
C ALA A 139 11.33 5.63 9.12
N GLN A 140 11.84 5.56 10.35
CA GLN A 140 13.28 5.67 10.62
C GLN A 140 14.10 4.52 10.02
N ILE A 141 13.54 3.30 10.00
CA ILE A 141 14.20 2.13 9.39
C ILE A 141 14.27 2.28 7.87
N TRP A 142 13.19 2.74 7.24
CA TRP A 142 13.06 2.74 5.78
C TRP A 142 13.77 3.92 5.12
N LYS A 143 13.73 5.11 5.73
CA LYS A 143 14.22 6.36 5.14
C LYS A 143 15.69 6.24 4.69
N HIS A 144 15.96 6.59 3.43
CA HIS A 144 17.27 6.55 2.79
C HIS A 144 17.95 5.17 2.74
N ARG A 145 17.26 4.12 3.19
CA ARG A 145 17.81 2.77 3.18
C ARG A 145 17.04 1.84 2.26
N PHE A 146 15.72 1.94 2.30
CA PHE A 146 14.82 1.12 1.48
C PHE A 146 13.94 1.96 0.57
N THR A 147 13.54 3.16 1.01
CA THR A 147 12.58 4.01 0.28
C THR A 147 12.96 5.48 0.36
N GLU A 148 12.48 6.24 -0.64
CA GLU A 148 12.33 7.68 -0.54
C GLU A 148 10.89 8.03 -0.14
N PHE A 149 10.72 9.09 0.67
CA PHE A 149 9.42 9.53 1.11
C PHE A 149 8.85 10.57 0.16
N VAL A 150 7.61 10.35 -0.24
CA VAL A 150 6.85 11.26 -1.08
C VAL A 150 5.56 11.70 -0.40
N THR A 151 5.01 12.81 -0.86
CA THR A 151 3.73 13.37 -0.44
C THR A 151 2.84 13.56 -1.67
N THR A 152 1.58 13.96 -1.47
CA THR A 152 0.68 14.27 -2.59
C THR A 152 1.09 15.51 -3.41
N THR A 153 2.14 16.23 -3.00
CA THR A 153 2.73 17.35 -3.76
C THR A 153 4.02 16.99 -4.48
N SER A 154 4.57 15.81 -4.19
CA SER A 154 5.74 15.29 -4.90
C SER A 154 5.39 14.92 -6.34
N PRO A 155 6.30 15.13 -7.32
CA PRO A 155 6.09 14.63 -8.67
C PRO A 155 5.90 13.10 -8.65
N ILE A 156 5.18 12.58 -9.62
CA ILE A 156 5.11 11.14 -9.85
C ILE A 156 6.36 10.76 -10.65
N ASN A 157 7.18 9.90 -10.06
CA ASN A 157 8.38 9.35 -10.69
C ASN A 157 8.07 7.89 -11.08
N CYS A 158 7.99 7.64 -12.36
CA CYS A 158 7.80 6.29 -12.95
C CYS A 158 9.09 5.87 -13.65
#